data_25c023cb6f78891e2d9f9b0fa0b6627f
#
_entry.id   25c023cb6f78891e2d9f9b0fa0b6627f
#
_cell.length_a   1.000
_cell.length_b   1.000
_cell.length_c   1.000
_cell.angle_alpha   90.00
_cell.angle_beta   90.00
_cell.angle_gamma   90.00
#
_symmetry.space_group_name_H-M   'P 1'
#
loop_
_entity.id
_entity.type
_entity.pdbx_description
1 polymer ?
#
loop_
_entity_poly.entity_id
_entity_poly.type
_entity_poly.pdbx_seq_one_letter_code
_entity_poly.pdbx_strand_id
1 'polypeptide(L)'
;MQTVKASLRGYSLLPVPKSGVYPRFGIGAEAGYYTRVGIADIYSPSAYGYIYGYLPGITATQGLRLAVKAQHQQGSASRRENSITMTPRGFDDSGSEYFIRNVSNSHLLLSADYVIPVWVGDISWFSPLFYIKNFEVTPHLDYGFYKSRIGSENFSLFSAGADITAHLANFLWIPYDCRIGFTFDMNGGKSFDKMKSGGYVSDNHHFGFIFSISL
;
A
#
# COMPACT_ATOMS: atom_id res chain seq x y z
N MET A 1 -14.41 -21.93 13.40
CA MET A 1 -14.44 -20.47 13.36
C MET A 1 -14.73 -20.05 11.94
N GLN A 2 -15.84 -19.34 11.70
CA GLN A 2 -16.25 -18.96 10.36
C GLN A 2 -16.08 -17.45 10.17
N THR A 3 -15.41 -17.08 9.08
CA THR A 3 -15.23 -15.70 8.64
C THR A 3 -16.14 -15.44 7.46
N VAL A 4 -16.87 -14.34 7.49
CA VAL A 4 -17.67 -13.87 6.36
C VAL A 4 -17.06 -12.57 5.86
N LYS A 5 -16.64 -12.55 4.59
CA LYS A 5 -16.19 -11.36 3.87
C LYS A 5 -17.05 -11.19 2.63
N ALA A 6 -17.70 -10.04 2.52
CA ALA A 6 -18.42 -9.64 1.31
C ALA A 6 -17.74 -8.40 0.73
N SER A 7 -17.43 -8.40 -0.56
CA SER A 7 -16.83 -7.25 -1.23
C SER A 7 -17.39 -7.09 -2.65
N LEU A 8 -17.48 -5.83 -3.07
CA LEU A 8 -17.82 -5.43 -4.43
C LEU A 8 -16.67 -4.62 -4.98
N ARG A 9 -16.20 -4.99 -6.17
CA ARG A 9 -15.12 -4.29 -6.89
C ARG A 9 -15.56 -3.94 -8.29
N GLY A 10 -15.25 -2.72 -8.72
CA GLY A 10 -15.41 -2.26 -10.09
C GLY A 10 -14.23 -1.43 -10.52
N TYR A 11 -13.85 -1.50 -11.80
CA TYR A 11 -12.77 -0.69 -12.36
C TYR A 11 -12.97 -0.46 -13.85
N SER A 12 -12.43 0.67 -14.31
CA SER A 12 -12.30 1.00 -15.73
C SER A 12 -10.90 1.57 -15.95
N LEU A 13 -10.04 0.81 -16.63
CA LEU A 13 -8.64 1.12 -16.83
C LEU A 13 -8.31 1.08 -18.30
N LEU A 14 -7.61 2.09 -18.84
CA LEU A 14 -7.01 2.03 -20.15
C LEU A 14 -5.79 1.08 -20.13
N PRO A 15 -5.49 0.39 -21.23
CA PRO A 15 -4.32 -0.49 -21.31
C PRO A 15 -3.02 0.26 -20.97
N VAL A 16 -2.12 -0.44 -20.32
CA VAL A 16 -0.78 0.07 -20.00
C VAL A 16 0.02 0.15 -21.32
N PRO A 17 0.65 1.29 -21.65
CA PRO A 17 1.60 1.36 -22.76
C PRO A 17 2.76 0.39 -22.56
N LYS A 18 3.36 -0.13 -23.64
CA LYS A 18 4.51 -1.06 -23.55
C LYS A 18 5.70 -0.52 -22.74
N SER A 19 5.87 0.82 -22.74
CA SER A 19 6.91 1.54 -21.99
C SER A 19 6.46 2.06 -20.63
N GLY A 20 5.19 1.85 -20.24
CA GLY A 20 4.62 2.37 -19.01
C GLY A 20 4.43 1.27 -17.97
N VAL A 21 4.37 1.69 -16.73
CA VAL A 21 4.14 0.81 -15.57
C VAL A 21 2.68 0.87 -15.11
N TYR A 22 2.08 2.06 -15.21
CA TYR A 22 0.68 2.28 -14.84
C TYR A 22 -0.22 2.49 -16.06
N PRO A 23 -1.51 2.15 -15.93
CA PRO A 23 -2.51 2.60 -16.90
C PRO A 23 -2.41 4.11 -17.10
N ARG A 24 -2.50 4.56 -18.34
CA ARG A 24 -2.41 6.00 -18.66
C ARG A 24 -3.56 6.79 -18.05
N PHE A 25 -4.71 6.17 -17.93
CA PHE A 25 -5.90 6.72 -17.28
C PHE A 25 -6.77 5.58 -16.76
N GLY A 26 -7.40 5.81 -15.62
CA GLY A 26 -8.35 4.84 -15.10
C GLY A 26 -8.77 5.12 -13.67
N ILE A 27 -9.84 4.48 -13.28
CA ILE A 27 -10.37 4.52 -11.93
C ILE A 27 -10.83 3.13 -11.51
N GLY A 28 -10.65 2.82 -10.24
CA GLY A 28 -11.19 1.62 -9.63
C GLY A 28 -11.65 1.89 -8.21
N ALA A 29 -12.63 1.12 -7.78
CA ALA A 29 -13.15 1.18 -6.43
C ALA A 29 -13.46 -0.22 -5.92
N GLU A 30 -13.29 -0.42 -4.62
CA GLU A 30 -13.70 -1.61 -3.89
C GLU A 30 -14.34 -1.18 -2.58
N ALA A 31 -15.45 -1.81 -2.20
CA ALA A 31 -16.03 -1.67 -0.87
C ALA A 31 -16.38 -3.06 -0.33
N GLY A 32 -16.24 -3.23 0.98
CA GLY A 32 -16.52 -4.53 1.57
C GLY A 32 -16.80 -4.46 3.06
N TYR A 33 -17.31 -5.57 3.53
CA TYR A 33 -17.62 -5.81 4.93
C TYR A 33 -17.03 -7.14 5.38
N TYR A 34 -16.48 -7.14 6.57
CA TYR A 34 -15.82 -8.29 7.19
C TYR A 34 -16.39 -8.52 8.59
N THR A 35 -16.75 -9.75 8.89
CA THR A 35 -17.18 -10.16 10.23
C THR A 35 -16.83 -11.62 10.54
N ARG A 36 -16.83 -11.97 11.80
CA ARG A 36 -16.66 -13.35 12.28
C ARG A 36 -17.91 -13.82 12.99
N VAL A 37 -18.50 -14.88 12.48
CA VAL A 37 -19.75 -15.44 13.02
C VAL A 37 -19.49 -16.17 14.35
N GLY A 38 -20.35 -15.91 15.33
CA GLY A 38 -20.31 -16.59 16.64
C GLY A 38 -19.30 -16.02 17.65
N ILE A 39 -18.51 -15.01 17.28
CA ILE A 39 -17.51 -14.39 18.16
C ILE A 39 -17.40 -12.86 17.96
N ALA A 40 -18.51 -12.21 17.59
CA ALA A 40 -18.57 -10.77 17.38
C ALA A 40 -18.19 -9.97 18.65
N ASP A 41 -18.40 -10.54 19.83
CA ASP A 41 -17.98 -9.94 21.11
C ASP A 41 -16.47 -9.88 21.28
N ILE A 42 -15.73 -10.77 20.61
CA ILE A 42 -14.27 -10.84 20.66
C ILE A 42 -13.65 -10.10 19.47
N TYR A 43 -14.26 -10.18 18.27
CA TYR A 43 -13.77 -9.58 17.05
C TYR A 43 -14.71 -8.49 16.53
N SER A 44 -14.17 -7.29 16.36
CA SER A 44 -14.92 -6.18 15.79
C SER A 44 -15.18 -6.39 14.31
N PRO A 45 -16.45 -6.31 13.86
CA PRO A 45 -16.76 -6.22 12.45
C PRO A 45 -16.16 -4.95 11.84
N SER A 46 -15.80 -5.00 10.57
CA SER A 46 -15.24 -3.84 9.86
C SER A 46 -15.87 -3.64 8.49
N ALA A 47 -16.12 -2.38 8.15
CA ALA A 47 -16.47 -1.94 6.80
C ALA A 47 -15.30 -1.17 6.22
N TYR A 48 -15.00 -1.38 4.94
CA TYR A 48 -13.91 -0.69 4.26
C TYR A 48 -14.32 -0.23 2.86
N GLY A 49 -13.64 0.82 2.41
CA GLY A 49 -13.71 1.31 1.04
C GLY A 49 -12.32 1.65 0.54
N TYR A 50 -12.09 1.41 -0.74
CA TYR A 50 -10.84 1.71 -1.42
C TYR A 50 -11.15 2.27 -2.80
N ILE A 51 -10.65 3.46 -3.11
CA ILE A 51 -10.76 4.11 -4.41
C ILE A 51 -9.36 4.44 -4.88
N TYR A 52 -9.08 4.19 -6.13
CA TYR A 52 -7.82 4.55 -6.76
C TYR A 52 -8.02 5.06 -8.18
N GLY A 53 -7.15 5.96 -8.59
CA GLY A 53 -7.16 6.51 -9.93
C GLY A 53 -5.76 6.62 -10.50
N TYR A 54 -5.67 6.52 -11.82
CA TYR A 54 -4.45 6.72 -12.60
C TYR A 54 -4.63 7.93 -13.50
N LEU A 55 -3.61 8.76 -13.54
CA LEU A 55 -3.51 9.96 -14.37
C LEU A 55 -2.20 9.93 -15.16
N PRO A 56 -2.16 10.51 -16.36
CA PRO A 56 -0.91 10.66 -17.09
C PRO A 56 0.04 11.56 -16.32
N GLY A 57 1.32 11.28 -16.39
CA GLY A 57 2.37 12.17 -15.88
C GLY A 57 2.71 13.30 -16.85
N ILE A 58 3.80 14.02 -16.56
CA ILE A 58 4.30 15.12 -17.38
C ILE A 58 4.72 14.63 -18.77
N THR A 59 5.28 13.43 -18.85
CA THR A 59 5.63 12.77 -20.12
C THR A 59 4.72 11.59 -20.42
N ALA A 60 4.74 11.12 -21.67
CA ALA A 60 3.90 10.01 -22.11
C ALA A 60 4.18 8.66 -21.39
N THR A 61 5.37 8.50 -20.82
CA THR A 61 5.81 7.28 -20.11
C THR A 61 5.62 7.35 -18.60
N GLN A 62 5.41 8.55 -18.05
CA GLN A 62 5.20 8.77 -16.62
C GLN A 62 3.72 8.58 -16.26
N GLY A 63 3.47 8.23 -15.00
CA GLY A 63 2.12 8.05 -14.48
C GLY A 63 1.99 8.47 -13.02
N LEU A 64 0.84 9.02 -12.68
CA LEU A 64 0.45 9.32 -11.31
C LEU A 64 -0.65 8.37 -10.88
N ARG A 65 -0.47 7.73 -9.73
CA ARG A 65 -1.51 6.96 -9.05
C ARG A 65 -1.90 7.68 -7.77
N LEU A 66 -3.18 7.90 -7.60
CA LEU A 66 -3.76 8.40 -6.35
C LEU A 66 -4.66 7.33 -5.76
N ALA A 67 -4.62 7.16 -4.45
CA ALA A 67 -5.46 6.19 -3.78
C ALA A 67 -5.97 6.72 -2.44
N VAL A 68 -7.21 6.35 -2.11
CA VAL A 68 -7.86 6.64 -0.85
C VAL A 68 -8.41 5.34 -0.29
N LYS A 69 -8.00 5.00 0.92
CA LYS A 69 -8.52 3.85 1.66
C LYS A 69 -9.18 4.33 2.93
N ALA A 70 -10.34 3.82 3.25
CA ALA A 70 -11.04 4.09 4.49
C ALA A 70 -11.51 2.80 5.12
N GLN A 71 -11.43 2.70 6.45
CA GLN A 71 -11.94 1.57 7.20
C GLN A 71 -12.54 2.05 8.51
N HIS A 72 -13.68 1.46 8.87
CA HIS A 72 -14.31 1.66 10.16
C HIS A 72 -14.58 0.31 10.82
N GLN A 73 -14.16 0.19 12.08
CA GLN A 73 -14.39 -1.00 12.91
C GLN A 73 -15.42 -0.70 13.98
N GLN A 74 -16.51 -1.46 13.99
CA GLN A 74 -17.61 -1.28 14.92
C GLN A 74 -17.33 -1.96 16.27
N GLY A 75 -17.90 -1.39 17.34
CA GLY A 75 -17.92 -2.01 18.66
C GLY A 75 -16.62 -1.85 19.46
N SER A 76 -16.65 -2.44 20.65
CA SER A 76 -15.58 -2.37 21.66
C SER A 76 -14.81 -3.68 21.83
N ALA A 77 -14.93 -4.59 20.87
CA ALA A 77 -14.28 -5.90 20.93
C ALA A 77 -12.77 -5.79 21.14
N SER A 78 -12.21 -6.75 21.86
CA SER A 78 -10.81 -6.75 22.26
C SER A 78 -9.83 -7.03 21.10
N ARG A 79 -10.29 -7.78 20.11
CA ARG A 79 -9.49 -8.12 18.93
C ARG A 79 -10.01 -7.42 17.70
N ARG A 80 -9.06 -6.85 16.93
CA ARG A 80 -9.33 -6.10 15.72
C ARG A 80 -8.44 -6.60 14.60
N GLU A 81 -8.97 -6.60 13.40
CA GLU A 81 -8.24 -6.97 12.20
C GLU A 81 -8.53 -5.95 11.10
N ASN A 82 -7.49 -5.53 10.41
CA ASN A 82 -7.66 -4.71 9.23
C ASN A 82 -8.12 -5.58 8.06
N SER A 83 -9.16 -5.16 7.37
CA SER A 83 -9.65 -5.83 6.16
C SER A 83 -8.77 -5.53 4.94
N ILE A 84 -8.11 -4.36 4.98
CA ILE A 84 -7.14 -3.88 4.00
C ILE A 84 -5.98 -3.21 4.75
N THR A 85 -4.81 -3.11 4.11
CA THR A 85 -3.66 -2.41 4.69
C THR A 85 -3.98 -0.93 4.88
N MET A 86 -3.91 -0.47 6.12
CA MET A 86 -4.23 0.91 6.53
C MET A 86 -3.03 1.65 7.13
N THR A 87 -1.85 1.06 7.08
CA THR A 87 -0.58 1.67 7.49
C THR A 87 0.07 2.39 6.31
N PRO A 88 0.67 3.59 6.50
CA PRO A 88 1.55 4.17 5.50
C PRO A 88 2.76 3.26 5.24
N ARG A 89 3.35 3.33 4.06
CA ARG A 89 4.61 2.62 3.75
C ARG A 89 5.69 3.02 4.75
N GLY A 90 6.63 2.12 5.02
CA GLY A 90 7.64 2.35 6.05
C GLY A 90 7.17 2.14 7.50
N PHE A 91 5.85 1.89 7.70
CA PHE A 91 5.26 1.49 8.98
C PHE A 91 4.74 0.05 8.95
N ASP A 92 5.28 -0.78 8.10
CA ASP A 92 4.85 -2.18 7.89
C ASP A 92 5.46 -3.15 8.91
N ASP A 93 6.14 -2.66 9.92
CA ASP A 93 6.51 -3.47 11.05
C ASP A 93 5.26 -3.88 11.87
N SER A 94 5.31 -5.08 12.44
CA SER A 94 4.21 -5.65 13.21
C SER A 94 3.82 -4.78 14.43
N GLY A 95 4.74 -3.98 14.95
CA GLY A 95 4.52 -3.07 16.06
C GLY A 95 3.64 -1.89 15.68
N SER A 96 3.92 -1.25 14.55
CA SER A 96 3.14 -0.12 14.04
C SER A 96 1.72 -0.54 13.67
N GLU A 97 1.56 -1.64 12.97
CA GLU A 97 0.25 -2.18 12.63
C GLU A 97 -0.56 -2.53 13.89
N TYR A 98 0.09 -3.17 14.86
CA TYR A 98 -0.53 -3.51 16.14
C TYR A 98 -1.02 -2.25 16.88
N PHE A 99 -0.18 -1.19 16.95
CA PHE A 99 -0.55 0.07 17.59
C PHE A 99 -1.78 0.69 16.91
N ILE A 100 -1.72 0.92 15.61
CA ILE A 100 -2.80 1.54 14.84
C ILE A 100 -4.10 0.77 15.04
N ARG A 101 -4.07 -0.54 14.90
CA ARG A 101 -5.21 -1.44 14.99
C ARG A 101 -5.87 -1.42 16.39
N ASN A 102 -5.09 -1.32 17.45
CA ASN A 102 -5.64 -1.38 18.81
C ASN A 102 -6.06 -0.02 19.36
N VAL A 103 -5.43 1.06 18.91
CA VAL A 103 -5.70 2.42 19.44
C VAL A 103 -6.82 3.12 18.66
N SER A 104 -7.04 2.77 17.39
CA SER A 104 -8.01 3.47 16.54
C SER A 104 -9.13 2.57 16.05
N ASN A 105 -10.28 3.16 15.72
CA ASN A 105 -11.45 2.48 15.17
C ASN A 105 -11.85 2.98 13.77
N SER A 106 -11.38 4.14 13.36
CA SER A 106 -11.60 4.66 12.01
C SER A 106 -10.28 5.10 11.43
N HIS A 107 -10.03 4.66 10.21
CA HIS A 107 -8.78 4.89 9.50
C HIS A 107 -9.09 5.49 8.14
N LEU A 108 -8.29 6.49 7.74
CA LEU A 108 -8.27 7.05 6.40
C LEU A 108 -6.82 7.13 5.95
N LEU A 109 -6.47 6.49 4.84
CA LEU A 109 -5.14 6.52 4.26
C LEU A 109 -5.22 7.10 2.84
N LEU A 110 -4.46 8.16 2.62
CA LEU A 110 -4.24 8.80 1.32
C LEU A 110 -2.88 8.39 0.81
N SER A 111 -2.80 7.99 -0.45
CA SER A 111 -1.54 7.58 -1.09
C SER A 111 -1.40 8.23 -2.46
N ALA A 112 -0.18 8.68 -2.78
CA ALA A 112 0.19 9.21 -4.07
C ALA A 112 1.52 8.59 -4.53
N ASP A 113 1.54 8.05 -5.74
CA ASP A 113 2.73 7.43 -6.36
C ASP A 113 2.96 8.07 -7.72
N TYR A 114 4.16 8.56 -7.98
CA TYR A 114 4.54 9.13 -9.28
C TYR A 114 5.63 8.29 -9.92
N VAL A 115 5.28 7.54 -10.97
CA VAL A 115 6.23 6.66 -11.64
C VAL A 115 7.00 7.40 -12.72
N ILE A 116 8.32 7.30 -12.63
CA ILE A 116 9.27 7.89 -13.57
C ILE A 116 10.12 6.75 -14.16
N PRO A 117 9.83 6.26 -15.36
CA PRO A 117 10.75 5.36 -16.06
C PRO A 117 12.05 6.11 -16.37
N VAL A 118 13.13 5.66 -15.75
CA VAL A 118 14.47 6.27 -15.97
C VAL A 118 15.08 5.69 -17.24
N TRP A 119 14.84 4.42 -17.50
CA TRP A 119 15.30 3.74 -18.68
C TRP A 119 14.24 2.75 -19.15
N VAL A 120 13.99 2.75 -20.45
CA VAL A 120 13.04 1.86 -21.12
C VAL A 120 13.77 1.21 -22.29
N GLY A 121 13.89 -0.10 -22.26
CA GLY A 121 14.55 -0.86 -23.32
C GLY A 121 14.58 -2.33 -22.97
N ASP A 122 14.98 -3.13 -23.93
CA ASP A 122 15.01 -4.58 -23.79
C ASP A 122 16.45 -5.04 -23.64
N ILE A 123 16.85 -5.39 -22.41
CA ILE A 123 18.15 -6.03 -22.15
C ILE A 123 17.93 -7.49 -21.82
N SER A 124 18.46 -8.37 -22.65
CA SER A 124 18.56 -9.79 -22.36
C SER A 124 19.95 -10.07 -21.77
N TRP A 125 19.99 -10.40 -20.49
CA TRP A 125 21.23 -10.76 -19.79
C TRP A 125 21.22 -12.24 -19.46
N PHE A 126 22.23 -12.97 -19.91
CA PHE A 126 22.27 -14.43 -19.80
C PHE A 126 20.96 -15.08 -20.28
N SER A 127 20.54 -14.75 -21.50
CA SER A 127 19.30 -15.29 -22.09
C SER A 127 19.21 -16.80 -21.95
N PRO A 128 18.11 -17.38 -21.46
CA PRO A 128 16.81 -16.75 -21.11
C PRO A 128 16.64 -16.38 -19.63
N LEU A 129 17.71 -16.24 -18.86
CA LEU A 129 17.64 -16.08 -17.41
C LEU A 129 17.01 -14.75 -16.97
N PHE A 130 17.47 -13.64 -17.58
CA PHE A 130 17.03 -12.30 -17.19
C PHE A 130 16.66 -11.51 -18.44
N TYR A 131 15.46 -10.95 -18.44
CA TYR A 131 15.00 -10.03 -19.46
C TYR A 131 14.45 -8.78 -18.79
N ILE A 132 15.22 -7.69 -18.80
CA ILE A 132 14.90 -6.44 -18.14
C ILE A 132 14.16 -5.55 -19.13
N LYS A 133 12.94 -5.11 -18.77
CA LYS A 133 12.08 -4.21 -19.55
C LYS A 133 12.37 -2.75 -19.28
N ASN A 134 12.47 -2.37 -18.03
CA ASN A 134 12.70 -0.99 -17.62
C ASN A 134 13.31 -0.89 -16.22
N PHE A 135 13.89 0.28 -15.95
CA PHE A 135 14.19 0.76 -14.60
C PHE A 135 13.33 1.98 -14.32
N GLU A 136 12.80 2.05 -13.12
CA GLU A 136 11.94 3.14 -12.69
C GLU A 136 12.29 3.65 -11.30
N VAL A 137 11.97 4.92 -11.08
CA VAL A 137 11.96 5.55 -9.76
C VAL A 137 10.54 6.01 -9.48
N THR A 138 10.00 5.64 -8.34
CA THR A 138 8.65 5.97 -7.92
C THR A 138 8.67 6.72 -6.61
N PRO A 139 8.83 8.07 -6.60
CA PRO A 139 8.55 8.86 -5.42
C PRO A 139 7.10 8.63 -4.98
N HIS A 140 6.91 8.53 -3.68
CA HIS A 140 5.61 8.27 -3.10
C HIS A 140 5.39 9.05 -1.80
N LEU A 141 4.11 9.27 -1.48
CA LEU A 141 3.66 9.93 -0.27
C LEU A 141 2.41 9.23 0.25
N ASP A 142 2.44 8.85 1.52
CA ASP A 142 1.29 8.30 2.22
C ASP A 142 0.96 9.18 3.42
N TYR A 143 -0.32 9.42 3.66
CA TYR A 143 -0.80 10.17 4.82
C TYR A 143 -2.00 9.47 5.46
N GLY A 144 -1.82 9.01 6.70
CA GLY A 144 -2.83 8.31 7.48
C GLY A 144 -3.45 9.19 8.57
N PHE A 145 -4.78 9.20 8.62
CA PHE A 145 -5.56 9.78 9.71
C PHE A 145 -6.24 8.68 10.50
N TYR A 146 -6.13 8.74 11.81
CA TYR A 146 -6.64 7.72 12.71
C TYR A 146 -7.46 8.35 13.83
N LYS A 147 -8.73 7.93 13.91
CA LYS A 147 -9.60 8.35 14.99
C LYS A 147 -9.44 7.41 16.18
N SER A 148 -9.03 7.97 17.31
CA SER A 148 -8.84 7.20 18.53
C SER A 148 -10.15 6.62 19.08
N ARG A 149 -10.05 5.44 19.65
CA ARG A 149 -11.15 4.71 20.29
C ARG A 149 -11.36 5.11 21.76
N ILE A 150 -10.29 5.44 22.49
CA ILE A 150 -10.26 5.50 23.95
C ILE A 150 -10.32 6.95 24.46
N GLY A 151 -11.04 7.87 23.76
CA GLY A 151 -11.10 9.25 24.17
C GLY A 151 -9.76 10.01 24.14
N SER A 152 -8.71 9.37 23.62
CA SER A 152 -7.42 9.99 23.34
C SER A 152 -7.51 10.84 22.08
N GLU A 153 -6.56 11.73 21.89
CA GLU A 153 -6.50 12.57 20.71
C GLU A 153 -6.39 11.74 19.41
N ASN A 154 -7.05 12.21 18.36
CA ASN A 154 -6.83 11.68 17.01
C ASN A 154 -5.38 11.90 16.61
N PHE A 155 -4.83 10.97 15.85
CA PHE A 155 -3.44 11.03 15.41
C PHE A 155 -3.31 10.89 13.90
N SER A 156 -2.16 11.29 13.39
CA SER A 156 -1.81 11.17 11.98
C SER A 156 -0.38 10.69 11.83
N LEU A 157 -0.16 9.90 10.81
CA LEU A 157 1.15 9.40 10.42
C LEU A 157 1.37 9.72 8.93
N PHE A 158 2.58 9.99 8.56
CA PHE A 158 2.95 10.12 7.16
C PHE A 158 4.23 9.34 6.85
N SER A 159 4.33 8.91 5.62
CA SER A 159 5.55 8.36 5.03
C SER A 159 5.79 9.04 3.69
N ALA A 160 7.00 9.49 3.44
CA ALA A 160 7.44 10.03 2.18
C ALA A 160 8.72 9.33 1.75
N GLY A 161 8.76 8.82 0.54
CA GLY A 161 9.89 8.01 0.10
C GLY A 161 9.99 7.85 -1.40
N ALA A 162 10.83 6.91 -1.81
CA ALA A 162 10.97 6.52 -3.20
C ALA A 162 11.33 5.04 -3.33
N ASP A 163 10.74 4.40 -4.32
CA ASP A 163 11.11 3.08 -4.80
C ASP A 163 12.05 3.20 -6.00
N ILE A 164 13.10 2.39 -6.03
CA ILE A 164 13.95 2.20 -7.21
C ILE A 164 13.80 0.76 -7.63
N THR A 165 13.20 0.49 -8.78
CA THR A 165 12.84 -0.86 -9.20
C THR A 165 13.22 -1.16 -10.63
N ALA A 166 13.54 -2.44 -10.88
CA ALA A 166 13.70 -3.04 -12.19
C ALA A 166 12.50 -3.94 -12.49
N HIS A 167 11.92 -3.81 -13.67
CA HIS A 167 10.90 -4.72 -14.18
C HIS A 167 11.55 -5.74 -15.12
N LEU A 168 11.33 -7.00 -14.81
CA LEU A 168 11.81 -8.14 -15.59
C LEU A 168 10.63 -8.90 -16.20
N ALA A 169 10.70 -9.21 -17.50
CA ALA A 169 9.72 -10.07 -18.16
C ALA A 169 10.02 -11.55 -17.96
N ASN A 170 11.30 -11.89 -17.70
CA ASN A 170 11.75 -13.22 -17.32
C ASN A 170 12.67 -13.12 -16.12
N PHE A 171 12.45 -13.98 -15.16
CA PHE A 171 13.32 -14.15 -14.00
C PHE A 171 13.53 -15.64 -13.75
N LEU A 172 14.77 -16.14 -13.91
CA LEU A 172 15.15 -17.53 -13.71
C LEU A 172 14.26 -18.51 -14.50
N TRP A 173 14.07 -18.29 -15.80
CA TRP A 173 13.19 -19.06 -16.69
C TRP A 173 11.68 -18.98 -16.41
N ILE A 174 11.26 -18.22 -15.40
CA ILE A 174 9.86 -18.02 -15.10
C ILE A 174 9.34 -16.88 -16.01
N PRO A 175 8.40 -17.14 -16.94
CA PRO A 175 7.93 -16.14 -17.91
C PRO A 175 6.85 -15.23 -17.29
N TYR A 176 7.05 -14.75 -16.08
CA TYR A 176 6.17 -13.82 -15.40
C TYR A 176 6.83 -12.47 -15.22
N ASP A 177 6.01 -11.43 -15.20
CA ASP A 177 6.49 -10.10 -14.85
C ASP A 177 6.94 -10.09 -13.39
N CYS A 178 8.21 -9.77 -13.18
CA CYS A 178 8.84 -9.69 -11.87
C CYS A 178 9.31 -8.25 -11.64
N ARG A 179 9.15 -7.77 -10.42
CA ARG A 179 9.63 -6.47 -9.98
C ARG A 179 10.60 -6.64 -8.83
N ILE A 180 11.82 -6.14 -9.00
CA ILE A 180 12.89 -6.21 -8.00
C ILE A 180 13.41 -4.80 -7.74
N GLY A 181 13.64 -4.46 -6.47
CA GLY A 181 14.18 -3.15 -6.14
C GLY A 181 14.32 -2.89 -4.66
N PHE A 182 14.47 -1.62 -4.36
CA PHE A 182 14.61 -1.11 -3.01
C PHE A 182 13.64 0.03 -2.77
N THR A 183 13.13 0.13 -1.55
CA THR A 183 12.36 1.27 -1.06
C THR A 183 13.13 1.99 0.03
N PHE A 184 12.97 3.30 0.07
CA PHE A 184 13.43 4.15 1.15
C PHE A 184 12.29 5.06 1.57
N ASP A 185 11.95 5.06 2.87
CA ASP A 185 10.89 5.85 3.45
C ASP A 185 11.39 6.69 4.62
N MET A 186 10.86 7.91 4.71
CA MET A 186 10.99 8.79 5.87
C MET A 186 9.63 8.89 6.57
N ASN A 187 9.61 8.51 7.82
CA ASN A 187 8.40 8.37 8.63
C ASN A 187 8.26 9.48 9.65
N GLY A 188 7.03 9.92 9.88
CA GLY A 188 6.71 10.95 10.87
C GLY A 188 5.22 11.05 11.16
N GLY A 189 4.83 12.06 11.92
CA GLY A 189 3.43 12.34 12.23
C GLY A 189 3.18 12.79 13.67
N LYS A 190 1.95 13.22 13.96
CA LYS A 190 1.59 13.80 15.28
C LYS A 190 1.86 12.84 16.46
N SER A 191 1.80 11.54 16.25
CA SER A 191 2.02 10.55 17.32
C SER A 191 3.25 9.68 17.10
N PHE A 192 4.11 10.06 16.17
CA PHE A 192 5.30 9.27 15.84
C PHE A 192 6.22 9.09 17.06
N ASP A 193 6.52 10.18 17.78
CA ASP A 193 7.38 10.13 18.97
C ASP A 193 6.80 9.28 20.08
N LYS A 194 5.47 9.28 20.24
CA LYS A 194 4.77 8.42 21.18
C LYS A 194 4.86 6.94 20.79
N MET A 195 4.77 6.62 19.51
CA MET A 195 4.97 5.26 19.01
C MET A 195 6.42 4.82 19.20
N LYS A 196 7.38 5.69 18.92
CA LYS A 196 8.81 5.43 19.10
C LYS A 196 9.15 5.19 20.56
N SER A 197 8.69 6.02 21.47
CA SER A 197 8.91 5.86 22.92
C SER A 197 8.23 4.60 23.49
N GLY A 198 7.14 4.15 22.88
CA GLY A 198 6.44 2.92 23.23
C GLY A 198 7.04 1.64 22.60
N GLY A 199 8.10 1.77 21.80
CA GLY A 199 8.75 0.63 21.13
C GLY A 199 7.96 0.03 19.96
N TYR A 200 6.98 0.78 19.42
CA TYR A 200 6.16 0.35 18.28
C TYR A 200 6.79 0.70 16.92
N VAL A 201 7.72 1.62 16.91
CA VAL A 201 8.50 2.04 15.72
C VAL A 201 9.96 2.21 16.16
N SER A 202 10.90 1.71 15.39
CA SER A 202 12.32 1.81 15.73
C SER A 202 12.93 3.14 15.28
N ASP A 203 12.75 3.49 14.01
CA ASP A 203 13.43 4.62 13.38
C ASP A 203 12.53 5.47 12.49
N ASN A 204 12.99 6.71 12.23
CA ASN A 204 12.34 7.63 11.30
C ASN A 204 12.60 7.25 9.83
N HIS A 205 13.45 6.28 9.58
CA HIS A 205 13.82 5.83 8.24
C HIS A 205 13.53 4.35 8.12
N HIS A 206 12.97 3.96 7.01
CA HIS A 206 12.79 2.57 6.64
C HIS A 206 13.53 2.33 5.32
N PHE A 207 14.27 1.23 5.26
CA PHE A 207 14.89 0.74 4.04
C PHE A 207 14.44 -0.70 3.82
N GLY A 208 13.83 -0.96 2.67
CA GLY A 208 13.25 -2.25 2.35
C GLY A 208 13.69 -2.79 1.00
N PHE A 209 13.53 -4.09 0.82
CA PHE A 209 13.72 -4.78 -0.45
C PHE A 209 12.35 -5.09 -1.06
N ILE A 210 12.18 -4.78 -2.35
CA ILE A 210 10.96 -5.04 -3.11
C ILE A 210 11.20 -6.27 -3.99
N PHE A 211 10.37 -7.28 -3.83
CA PHE A 211 10.30 -8.41 -4.73
C PHE A 211 8.84 -8.82 -4.94
N SER A 212 8.37 -8.78 -6.17
CA SER A 212 7.03 -9.22 -6.52
C SER A 212 7.01 -9.95 -7.85
N ILE A 213 6.17 -10.97 -7.95
CA ILE A 213 5.89 -11.71 -9.18
C ILE A 213 4.41 -11.53 -9.48
N SER A 214 4.10 -11.08 -10.69
CA SER A 214 2.71 -10.98 -11.18
C SER A 214 2.39 -12.21 -12.02
N LEU A 215 1.40 -12.97 -11.56
CA LEU A 215 0.87 -14.17 -12.23
C LEU A 215 -0.27 -13.79 -13.18
#